data_1f2f2c3803c32155a5689ae83e1ab315
#
_entry.id   1f2f2c3803c32155a5689ae83e1ab315
#
_cell.length_a   1.000
_cell.length_b   1.000
_cell.length_c   1.000
_cell.angle_alpha   90.00
_cell.angle_beta   90.00
_cell.angle_gamma   90.00
#
_symmetry.space_group_name_H-M   'P 1'
#
loop_
_entity.id
_entity.type
_entity.pdbx_description
1 polymer ?
#
loop_
_entity_poly.entity_id
_entity_poly.type
_entity_poly.pdbx_seq_one_letter_code
_entity_poly.pdbx_strand_id
1 'polypeptide(L)'
;MRIDAVTLATTDMSASIAFYEALGFSIAFGGATSTFTTMSAGVCHVNLTLTGSPGPWGRVIFHVDDVDALYERAVAAGLSPRHVPQNADWGERMFAITDPSGHDLSFARPL
;
A
#
# COMPACT_ATOMS: atom_id res chain seq x y z
N MET A 1 -7.23 -21.62 -1.54
CA MET A 1 -6.71 -20.64 -2.53
C MET A 1 -6.67 -19.29 -1.86
N ARG A 2 -5.59 -18.56 -2.03
CA ARG A 2 -5.46 -17.16 -1.58
C ARG A 2 -4.47 -16.43 -2.50
N ILE A 3 -4.58 -15.12 -2.54
CA ILE A 3 -3.55 -14.29 -3.19
C ILE A 3 -2.36 -14.23 -2.23
N ASP A 4 -1.18 -14.60 -2.72
CA ASP A 4 0.06 -14.58 -1.94
C ASP A 4 0.72 -13.20 -2.01
N ALA A 5 0.79 -12.61 -3.19
CA ALA A 5 1.43 -11.33 -3.40
C ALA A 5 0.80 -10.59 -4.58
N VAL A 6 0.96 -9.27 -4.57
CA VAL A 6 0.64 -8.39 -5.69
C VAL A 6 1.93 -7.70 -6.10
N THR A 7 2.22 -7.65 -7.40
CA THR A 7 3.41 -6.95 -7.92
C THR A 7 2.99 -5.63 -8.54
N LEU A 8 3.55 -4.54 -8.04
CA LEU A 8 3.29 -3.17 -8.47
C LEU A 8 4.53 -2.58 -9.14
N ALA A 9 4.33 -1.93 -10.27
CA ALA A 9 5.40 -1.25 -10.98
C ALA A 9 5.77 0.06 -10.28
N THR A 10 7.06 0.40 -10.27
CA THR A 10 7.55 1.69 -9.79
C THR A 10 8.65 2.23 -10.69
N THR A 11 8.76 3.54 -10.82
CA THR A 11 9.90 4.22 -11.43
C THR A 11 10.91 4.70 -10.40
N ASP A 12 10.55 4.64 -9.11
CA ASP A 12 11.39 5.11 -8.00
C ASP A 12 11.28 4.12 -6.83
N MET A 13 12.23 3.18 -6.79
CA MET A 13 12.22 2.12 -5.78
C MET A 13 12.32 2.68 -4.36
N SER A 14 13.20 3.66 -4.12
CA SER A 14 13.39 4.27 -2.81
C SER A 14 12.10 4.95 -2.31
N ALA A 15 11.44 5.71 -3.15
CA ALA A 15 10.20 6.40 -2.80
C ALA A 15 9.07 5.41 -2.50
N SER A 16 8.96 4.36 -3.30
CA SER A 16 7.94 3.32 -3.08
C SER A 16 8.18 2.54 -1.78
N ILE A 17 9.42 2.15 -1.50
CA ILE A 17 9.78 1.48 -0.25
C ILE A 17 9.41 2.36 0.94
N ALA A 18 9.81 3.62 0.93
CA ALA A 18 9.51 4.54 2.04
C ALA A 18 8.00 4.70 2.26
N PHE A 19 7.23 4.77 1.18
CA PHE A 19 5.77 4.83 1.25
C PHE A 19 5.18 3.61 1.96
N TYR A 20 5.55 2.39 1.53
CA TYR A 20 5.01 1.18 2.14
C TYR A 20 5.53 0.97 3.57
N GLU A 21 6.77 1.36 3.87
CA GLU A 21 7.27 1.34 5.25
C GLU A 21 6.45 2.25 6.16
N ALA A 22 6.06 3.42 5.69
CA ALA A 22 5.20 4.34 6.45
C ALA A 22 3.83 3.73 6.78
N LEU A 23 3.36 2.79 5.96
CA LEU A 23 2.09 2.06 6.17
C LEU A 23 2.26 0.77 6.99
N GLY A 24 3.46 0.49 7.49
CA GLY A 24 3.69 -0.67 8.35
C GLY A 24 4.28 -1.89 7.67
N PHE A 25 4.62 -1.80 6.39
CA PHE A 25 5.36 -2.86 5.70
C PHE A 25 6.85 -2.79 6.06
N SER A 26 7.54 -3.91 5.90
CA SER A 26 8.99 -3.99 6.02
C SER A 26 9.58 -4.73 4.83
N ILE A 27 10.86 -4.46 4.52
CA ILE A 27 11.54 -5.14 3.42
C ILE A 27 11.77 -6.59 3.82
N ALA A 28 11.27 -7.52 2.99
CA ALA A 28 11.54 -8.95 3.13
C ALA A 28 12.60 -9.43 2.14
N PHE A 29 12.77 -8.76 1.01
CA PHE A 29 13.75 -9.09 -0.03
C PHE A 29 14.06 -7.84 -0.84
N GLY A 30 15.30 -7.69 -1.29
CA GLY A 30 15.71 -6.56 -2.11
C GLY A 30 16.03 -5.31 -1.30
N GLY A 31 15.70 -4.15 -1.83
CA GLY A 31 15.94 -2.85 -1.21
C GLY A 31 16.01 -1.73 -2.23
N ALA A 32 16.37 -0.53 -1.76
CA ALA A 32 16.34 0.70 -2.53
C ALA A 32 17.20 0.67 -3.81
N THR A 33 18.26 -0.13 -3.84
CA THR A 33 19.16 -0.26 -5.00
C THR A 33 18.84 -1.47 -5.88
N SER A 34 17.81 -2.23 -5.53
CA SER A 34 17.38 -3.41 -6.27
C SER A 34 16.36 -3.06 -7.34
N THR A 35 16.25 -3.88 -8.37
CA THR A 35 15.21 -3.73 -9.40
C THR A 35 13.90 -4.43 -9.01
N PHE A 36 13.92 -5.21 -7.93
CA PHE A 36 12.77 -5.92 -7.41
C PHE A 36 12.88 -5.99 -5.89
N THR A 37 11.79 -5.62 -5.20
CA THR A 37 11.74 -5.63 -3.74
C THR A 37 10.43 -6.25 -3.30
N THR A 38 10.49 -7.11 -2.27
CA THR A 38 9.29 -7.62 -1.60
C THR A 38 9.11 -6.90 -0.27
N MET A 39 7.97 -6.27 -0.10
CA MET A 39 7.52 -5.65 1.15
C MET A 39 6.50 -6.58 1.81
N SER A 40 6.60 -6.74 3.13
CA SER A 40 5.71 -7.64 3.87
C SER A 40 5.11 -6.97 5.08
N ALA A 41 3.85 -7.27 5.33
CA ALA A 41 3.13 -6.90 6.55
C ALA A 41 2.35 -8.15 7.00
N GLY A 42 2.87 -8.86 8.01
CA GLY A 42 2.33 -10.18 8.39
C GLY A 42 2.42 -11.15 7.23
N VAL A 43 1.29 -11.71 6.83
CA VAL A 43 1.20 -12.64 5.69
C VAL A 43 0.91 -11.94 4.36
N CYS A 44 0.82 -10.62 4.39
CA CYS A 44 0.56 -9.81 3.20
C CYS A 44 1.88 -9.43 2.53
N HIS A 45 1.97 -9.62 1.22
CA HIS A 45 3.17 -9.30 0.44
C HIS A 45 2.83 -8.38 -0.72
N VAL A 46 3.63 -7.32 -0.86
CA VAL A 46 3.60 -6.44 -2.03
C VAL A 46 5.00 -6.46 -2.64
N ASN A 47 5.09 -6.87 -3.90
CA ASN A 47 6.33 -6.77 -4.65
C ASN A 47 6.36 -5.46 -5.42
N LEU A 48 7.54 -4.86 -5.49
CA LEU A 48 7.81 -3.65 -6.27
C LEU A 48 8.80 -4.02 -7.37
N THR A 49 8.47 -3.72 -8.62
CA THR A 49 9.35 -3.96 -9.75
C THR A 49 9.69 -2.65 -10.45
N LEU A 50 10.98 -2.39 -10.63
CA LEU A 50 11.43 -1.16 -11.27
C LEU A 50 11.19 -1.24 -12.77
N THR A 51 10.48 -0.22 -13.30
CA THR A 51 10.16 -0.13 -14.72
C THR A 51 10.09 1.32 -15.16
N GLY A 52 10.26 1.58 -16.45
CA GLY A 52 10.17 2.92 -17.01
C GLY A 52 8.75 3.45 -17.23
N SER A 53 7.75 2.61 -17.08
CA SER A 53 6.34 2.95 -17.39
C SER A 53 5.39 2.42 -16.32
N PRO A 54 5.39 2.97 -15.11
CA PRO A 54 4.39 2.62 -14.13
C PRO A 54 3.06 3.26 -14.52
N GLY A 55 2.01 2.81 -13.94
CA GLY A 55 0.69 3.40 -14.15
C GLY A 55 -0.35 2.62 -13.38
N PRO A 56 -1.49 3.26 -13.10
CA PRO A 56 -2.56 2.58 -12.42
C PRO A 56 -3.11 1.48 -13.33
N TRP A 57 -3.22 0.27 -12.79
CA TRP A 57 -3.85 -0.85 -13.51
C TRP A 57 -5.12 -1.32 -12.82
N GLY A 58 -5.42 -0.73 -11.68
CA GLY A 58 -6.59 -1.09 -10.90
C GLY A 58 -6.46 -0.59 -9.47
N ARG A 59 -7.01 -1.35 -8.54
CA ARG A 59 -7.00 -1.00 -7.12
C ARG A 59 -6.71 -2.23 -6.28
N VAL A 60 -5.86 -2.07 -5.26
CA VAL A 60 -5.61 -3.10 -4.26
C VAL A 60 -6.37 -2.72 -2.99
N ILE A 61 -7.08 -3.67 -2.41
CA ILE A 61 -7.79 -3.50 -1.15
C ILE A 61 -7.10 -4.38 -0.12
N PHE A 62 -6.59 -3.74 0.94
CA PHE A 62 -6.00 -4.43 2.08
C PHE A 62 -7.02 -4.45 3.22
N HIS A 63 -7.25 -5.62 3.81
CA HIS A 63 -8.00 -5.67 5.06
C HIS A 63 -7.04 -5.51 6.24
N VAL A 64 -7.38 -4.60 7.15
CA VAL A 64 -6.62 -4.31 8.36
C VAL A 64 -7.56 -4.30 9.56
N ASP A 65 -7.02 -4.55 10.74
CA ASP A 65 -7.85 -4.63 11.96
C ASP A 65 -8.34 -3.25 12.40
N ASP A 66 -7.47 -2.22 12.33
CA ASP A 66 -7.78 -0.87 12.79
C ASP A 66 -7.48 0.14 11.68
N VAL A 67 -8.50 0.49 10.91
CA VAL A 67 -8.41 1.42 9.79
C VAL A 67 -8.03 2.82 10.27
N ASP A 68 -8.61 3.29 11.37
CA ASP A 68 -8.37 4.63 11.89
C ASP A 68 -6.93 4.78 12.39
N ALA A 69 -6.41 3.78 13.09
CA ALA A 69 -5.02 3.79 13.57
C ALA A 69 -4.03 3.83 12.41
N LEU A 70 -4.28 3.07 11.34
CA LEU A 70 -3.43 3.08 10.15
C LEU A 70 -3.50 4.42 9.43
N TYR A 71 -4.67 5.02 9.34
CA TYR A 71 -4.83 6.37 8.78
C TYR A 71 -3.98 7.39 9.55
N GLU A 72 -4.06 7.38 10.88
CA GLU A 72 -3.28 8.31 11.71
C GLU A 72 -1.78 8.07 11.56
N ARG A 73 -1.35 6.82 11.49
CA ARG A 73 0.05 6.47 11.22
C ARG A 73 0.51 7.03 9.88
N ALA A 74 -0.30 6.90 8.84
CA ALA A 74 0.01 7.40 7.51
C ALA A 74 0.17 8.93 7.52
N VAL A 75 -0.76 9.64 8.13
CA VAL A 75 -0.71 11.11 8.25
C VAL A 75 0.51 11.55 9.06
N ALA A 76 0.79 10.90 10.17
CA ALA A 76 1.96 11.21 11.01
C ALA A 76 3.27 10.98 10.27
N ALA A 77 3.31 10.04 9.33
CA ALA A 77 4.47 9.76 8.49
C ALA A 77 4.58 10.69 7.27
N GLY A 78 3.67 11.65 7.12
CA GLY A 78 3.69 12.62 6.03
C GLY A 78 2.98 12.17 4.76
N LEU A 79 2.24 11.07 4.79
CA LEU A 79 1.45 10.64 3.66
C LEU A 79 0.15 11.43 3.56
N SER A 80 -0.47 11.42 2.38
CA SER A 80 -1.68 12.19 2.09
C SER A 80 -2.82 11.27 1.63
N PRO A 81 -3.54 10.62 2.56
CA PRO A 81 -4.74 9.89 2.19
C PRO A 81 -5.75 10.80 1.48
N ARG A 82 -6.58 10.24 0.60
CA ARG A 82 -7.55 11.01 -0.17
C ARG A 82 -8.68 11.58 0.67
N HIS A 83 -9.01 10.92 1.76
CA HIS A 83 -10.08 11.32 2.68
C HIS A 83 -9.84 10.68 4.05
N VAL A 84 -10.54 11.17 5.06
CA VAL A 84 -10.54 10.54 6.39
C VAL A 84 -11.26 9.18 6.31
N PRO A 85 -11.02 8.27 7.27
CA PRO A 85 -11.76 7.01 7.30
C PRO A 85 -13.28 7.26 7.32
N GLN A 86 -14.00 6.48 6.53
CA GLN A 86 -15.45 6.60 6.40
C GLN A 86 -16.11 5.24 6.31
N ASN A 87 -17.38 5.18 6.69
CA ASN A 87 -18.20 3.98 6.51
C ASN A 87 -18.82 4.04 5.12
N ALA A 88 -18.42 3.11 4.27
CA ALA A 88 -18.91 3.03 2.90
C ALA A 88 -20.24 2.27 2.83
N ASP A 89 -21.02 2.58 1.81
CA ASP A 89 -22.36 1.99 1.61
C ASP A 89 -22.34 0.47 1.45
N TRP A 90 -21.21 -0.08 1.01
CA TRP A 90 -21.05 -1.53 0.81
C TRP A 90 -20.61 -2.30 2.07
N GLY A 91 -20.64 -1.66 3.25
CA GLY A 91 -20.45 -2.36 4.52
C GLY A 91 -19.01 -2.43 5.02
N GLU A 92 -18.17 -1.48 4.64
CA GLU A 92 -16.78 -1.39 5.10
C GLU A 92 -16.47 0.00 5.64
N ARG A 93 -15.61 0.04 6.67
CA ARG A 93 -14.91 1.27 7.04
C ARG A 93 -13.58 1.29 6.31
N MET A 94 -13.26 2.39 5.64
CA MET A 94 -12.11 2.44 4.74
C MET A 94 -11.54 3.84 4.57
N PHE A 95 -10.28 3.92 4.15
CA PHE A 95 -9.71 5.08 3.48
C PHE A 95 -8.92 4.66 2.24
N ALA A 96 -8.77 5.59 1.31
CA ALA A 96 -8.03 5.37 0.07
C ALA A 96 -6.79 6.26 0.05
N ILE A 97 -5.74 5.77 -0.60
CA ILE A 97 -4.49 6.49 -0.79
C ILE A 97 -3.87 6.07 -2.12
N THR A 98 -3.15 6.99 -2.76
CA THR A 98 -2.41 6.72 -3.99
C THR A 98 -0.94 6.55 -3.67
N ASP A 99 -0.31 5.50 -4.18
CA ASP A 99 1.12 5.30 -3.97
C ASP A 99 1.95 6.22 -4.88
N PRO A 100 3.29 6.32 -4.68
CA PRO A 100 4.13 7.23 -5.46
C PRO A 100 4.11 6.99 -6.97
N SER A 101 3.73 5.81 -7.42
CA SER A 101 3.66 5.44 -8.84
C SER A 101 2.25 5.55 -9.43
N GLY A 102 1.30 6.04 -8.66
CA GLY A 102 -0.07 6.26 -9.11
C GLY A 102 -1.03 5.10 -8.89
N HIS A 103 -0.63 4.06 -8.18
CA HIS A 103 -1.51 2.92 -7.89
C HIS A 103 -2.52 3.27 -6.80
N ASP A 104 -3.76 2.83 -6.99
CA ASP A 104 -4.84 3.03 -6.03
C ASP A 104 -4.83 1.95 -4.96
N LEU A 105 -4.78 2.37 -3.71
CA LEU A 105 -4.85 1.48 -2.55
C LEU A 105 -6.03 1.86 -1.68
N SER A 106 -6.67 0.85 -1.11
CA SER A 106 -7.68 1.03 -0.05
C SER A 106 -7.31 0.17 1.15
N PHE A 107 -7.50 0.72 2.34
CA PHE A 107 -7.34 0.00 3.60
C PHE A 107 -8.70 -0.05 4.27
N ALA A 108 -9.20 -1.24 4.56
CA ALA A 108 -10.58 -1.44 4.93
C ALA A 108 -10.75 -2.54 5.98
N ARG A 109 -11.88 -2.51 6.67
CA ARG A 109 -12.38 -3.61 7.49
C ARG A 109 -13.89 -3.72 7.34
N PRO A 110 -14.47 -4.90 7.53
CA PRO A 110 -15.92 -5.03 7.58
C PRO A 110 -16.50 -4.21 8.75
N LEU A 111 -17.68 -3.67 8.53
CA LEU A 111 -18.45 -3.00 9.59
C LEU A 111 -19.08 -3.99 10.54
#